data_32d67c2f971e1a1c65871cc64cd0e58a
#
_entry.id   32d67c2f971e1a1c65871cc64cd0e58a
#
_cell.length_a   1.000
_cell.length_b   1.000
_cell.length_c   1.000
_cell.angle_alpha   90.00
_cell.angle_beta   90.00
_cell.angle_gamma   90.00
#
_symmetry.space_group_name_H-M   'P 1'
#
loop_
_entity.id
_entity.type
_entity.pdbx_description
1 polymer ?
#
loop_
_entity_poly.entity_id
_entity_poly.type
_entity_poly.pdbx_seq_one_letter_code
_entity_poly.pdbx_strand_id
1 'polypeptide(L)'
;MTSLLPHSTRGDSGPDQANTGSSVPVPRPQLIRVASVPSSHVYVRHVAPVDSDVAEPGGPSATARDGGVRVVRLADPDPDDPSRSAQQRWWPPTMLDVDWVREHADDFDIFHLQFGFDARTPAELRDLVDELRRLGKPFVYTVHDLRNPHHLDRAQHDAQLDVLIPAADAIITLTDGAAYEIKRRWARRAIVLSHPHVVDFDTMRRVQHARLDVQRDRARQNDAEYRIGLHLKSLRANMNPVPVLNALLDTIGGLPGAVLQVDGHRDILEPGSARYDEQLALLLRDAADAGRIDLRVHDYFDDDELWQYLASLDLSVLPYRFGTHSGWLEACRDLGTAVLAPNCGYYRDQAPVMLYMQDEDGLDADSLGCAVARAYYERPLFSITVDERRRQREAVSDAHAALYRDLLR
;
A
#
# COMPACT_ATOMS: atom_id res chain seq x y z
N MET A 1 -73.01 11.24 33.12
CA MET A 1 -73.97 10.18 33.48
C MET A 1 -73.17 8.91 33.60
N THR A 2 -72.86 8.53 34.80
CA THR A 2 -73.27 7.36 35.57
C THR A 2 -72.52 6.10 35.12
N SER A 3 -71.46 5.71 35.87
CA SER A 3 -71.45 4.79 37.03
C SER A 3 -71.67 3.32 36.61
N LEU A 4 -70.86 2.37 36.91
CA LEU A 4 -70.50 1.65 38.12
C LEU A 4 -69.61 0.43 37.82
N LEU A 5 -68.54 0.25 38.61
CA LEU A 5 -67.92 -1.04 38.96
C LEU A 5 -68.95 -1.86 39.82
N PRO A 6 -68.78 -3.19 40.05
CA PRO A 6 -67.64 -3.77 40.74
C PRO A 6 -67.33 -5.30 40.52
N HIS A 7 -66.33 -5.77 41.26
CA HIS A 7 -65.96 -7.05 41.93
C HIS A 7 -65.18 -8.12 41.16
N SER A 8 -63.95 -8.22 41.50
CA SER A 8 -63.24 -9.24 42.28
C SER A 8 -63.63 -10.70 42.23
N THR A 9 -62.74 -11.59 41.76
CA THR A 9 -62.49 -12.88 42.46
C THR A 9 -61.04 -13.34 42.18
N ARG A 10 -60.45 -13.89 43.22
CA ARG A 10 -59.11 -14.44 43.43
C ARG A 10 -58.83 -15.71 42.64
N GLY A 11 -57.50 -15.94 42.42
CA GLY A 11 -56.87 -17.24 42.61
C GLY A 11 -56.40 -17.90 41.34
N ASP A 12 -55.16 -17.97 41.03
CA ASP A 12 -54.38 -19.18 41.30
C ASP A 12 -52.91 -18.97 40.93
N SER A 13 -52.06 -19.29 41.83
CA SER A 13 -50.61 -19.27 41.68
C SER A 13 -50.14 -20.56 40.95
N GLY A 14 -49.77 -20.45 39.70
CA GLY A 14 -49.02 -21.48 39.00
C GLY A 14 -47.51 -21.23 39.13
N PRO A 15 -46.66 -22.27 39.25
CA PRO A 15 -45.25 -22.13 39.54
C PRO A 15 -44.45 -21.50 38.41
N ASP A 16 -43.60 -20.58 38.77
CA ASP A 16 -42.57 -19.90 37.99
C ASP A 16 -41.66 -20.96 37.30
N GLN A 17 -41.84 -21.19 36.01
CA GLN A 17 -40.86 -21.93 35.22
C GLN A 17 -39.66 -21.03 34.98
N ALA A 18 -38.65 -21.19 35.78
CA ALA A 18 -37.33 -20.64 35.56
C ALA A 18 -36.83 -21.11 34.19
N ASN A 19 -36.83 -20.21 33.23
CA ASN A 19 -36.26 -20.39 31.92
C ASN A 19 -34.72 -20.43 32.11
N THR A 20 -34.16 -21.61 32.40
CA THR A 20 -32.76 -21.86 32.36
C THR A 20 -32.31 -21.89 30.89
N GLY A 21 -32.19 -20.71 30.30
CA GLY A 21 -31.54 -20.53 29.04
C GLY A 21 -30.08 -21.03 29.15
N SER A 22 -29.87 -22.25 28.69
CA SER A 22 -28.51 -22.81 28.50
C SER A 22 -27.79 -21.93 27.52
N SER A 23 -27.02 -20.97 28.02
CA SER A 23 -26.07 -20.23 27.21
C SER A 23 -24.98 -21.23 26.77
N VAL A 24 -25.07 -21.69 25.54
CA VAL A 24 -23.99 -22.43 24.89
C VAL A 24 -22.76 -21.54 25.00
N PRO A 25 -21.66 -22.00 25.60
CA PRO A 25 -20.45 -21.19 25.70
C PRO A 25 -19.97 -20.86 24.29
N VAL A 26 -19.91 -19.58 23.93
CA VAL A 26 -19.28 -19.16 22.68
C VAL A 26 -17.82 -19.59 22.79
N PRO A 27 -17.30 -20.43 21.86
CA PRO A 27 -15.93 -20.86 21.92
C PRO A 27 -15.01 -19.63 21.90
N ARG A 28 -13.99 -19.62 22.78
CA ARG A 28 -13.00 -18.54 22.77
C ARG A 28 -12.26 -18.58 21.45
N PRO A 29 -12.05 -17.43 20.79
CA PRO A 29 -11.31 -17.39 19.54
C PRO A 29 -9.89 -17.94 19.74
N GLN A 30 -9.40 -18.73 18.78
CA GLN A 30 -8.01 -19.17 18.73
C GLN A 30 -7.13 -17.92 18.54
N LEU A 31 -6.20 -17.69 19.44
CA LEU A 31 -5.22 -16.62 19.33
C LEU A 31 -4.04 -17.10 18.47
N ILE A 32 -3.69 -16.37 17.42
CA ILE A 32 -2.51 -16.59 16.57
C ILE A 32 -1.62 -15.37 16.69
N ARG A 33 -0.39 -15.58 17.15
CA ARG A 33 0.63 -14.54 17.29
C ARG A 33 1.55 -14.56 16.08
N VAL A 34 1.74 -13.42 15.44
CA VAL A 34 2.50 -13.29 14.20
C VAL A 34 3.67 -12.35 14.41
N ALA A 35 4.90 -12.82 14.21
CA ALA A 35 6.07 -11.99 14.02
C ALA A 35 6.02 -11.45 12.57
N SER A 36 5.43 -10.27 12.38
CA SER A 36 5.32 -9.61 11.08
C SER A 36 6.47 -8.64 10.86
N VAL A 37 7.17 -8.73 9.74
CA VAL A 37 8.36 -7.93 9.45
C VAL A 37 8.14 -7.01 8.25
N PRO A 38 7.98 -5.70 8.47
CA PRO A 38 7.69 -5.04 9.74
C PRO A 38 6.22 -5.19 10.13
N SER A 39 5.86 -4.82 11.37
CA SER A 39 4.46 -4.79 11.83
C SER A 39 3.85 -3.39 11.79
N SER A 40 4.64 -2.34 11.94
CA SER A 40 4.18 -0.95 12.07
C SER A 40 3.90 -0.25 10.74
N HIS A 41 4.30 -0.82 9.60
CA HIS A 41 4.10 -0.18 8.30
C HIS A 41 2.61 -0.09 7.92
N VAL A 42 2.22 1.02 7.26
CA VAL A 42 0.82 1.30 6.87
C VAL A 42 0.18 0.14 6.10
N TYR A 43 0.91 -0.49 5.18
CA TYR A 43 0.44 -1.69 4.47
C TYR A 43 -0.02 -2.77 5.45
N VAL A 44 0.84 -3.09 6.43
CA VAL A 44 0.59 -4.18 7.40
C VAL A 44 -0.58 -3.85 8.33
N ARG A 45 -0.73 -2.58 8.72
CA ARG A 45 -1.91 -2.12 9.47
C ARG A 45 -3.20 -2.29 8.66
N HIS A 46 -3.16 -2.01 7.36
CA HIS A 46 -4.33 -2.06 6.49
C HIS A 46 -4.68 -3.47 5.96
N VAL A 47 -3.88 -4.49 6.24
CA VAL A 47 -4.29 -5.91 6.07
C VAL A 47 -4.91 -6.50 7.35
N ALA A 48 -5.05 -5.72 8.41
CA ALA A 48 -5.81 -6.08 9.60
C ALA A 48 -7.28 -5.63 9.49
N PRO A 49 -8.22 -6.18 10.29
CA PRO A 49 -9.63 -5.78 10.27
C PRO A 49 -9.82 -4.28 10.47
N VAL A 50 -10.90 -3.72 9.93
CA VAL A 50 -11.23 -2.29 10.05
C VAL A 50 -11.36 -1.85 11.52
N ASP A 51 -11.97 -2.69 12.36
CA ASP A 51 -12.18 -2.39 13.78
C ASP A 51 -10.87 -2.28 14.58
N SER A 52 -9.74 -2.69 14.01
CA SER A 52 -8.42 -2.58 14.66
C SER A 52 -7.84 -1.16 14.62
N ASP A 53 -8.38 -0.26 13.81
CA ASP A 53 -7.92 1.14 13.71
C ASP A 53 -8.26 1.96 14.97
N VAL A 54 -9.17 1.45 15.82
CA VAL A 54 -9.57 2.08 17.09
C VAL A 54 -8.64 1.71 18.24
N ALA A 55 -7.71 0.77 18.03
CA ALA A 55 -6.75 0.38 19.07
C ALA A 55 -5.60 1.40 19.17
N GLU A 56 -5.15 1.68 20.41
CA GLU A 56 -4.05 2.60 20.73
C GLU A 56 -2.79 2.29 19.91
N PRO A 57 -2.03 3.32 19.44
CA PRO A 57 -0.74 3.12 18.78
C PRO A 57 0.23 2.34 19.68
N GLY A 58 0.64 1.14 19.24
CA GLY A 58 1.53 0.25 20.01
C GLY A 58 0.83 -0.84 20.83
N GLY A 59 -0.50 -0.88 20.83
CA GLY A 59 -1.27 -2.00 21.35
C GLY A 59 -1.34 -3.16 20.35
N PRO A 60 -1.55 -4.41 20.80
CA PRO A 60 -1.71 -5.55 19.90
C PRO A 60 -2.95 -5.35 19.02
N SER A 61 -2.73 -5.16 17.71
CA SER A 61 -3.81 -5.10 16.71
C SER A 61 -4.55 -6.44 16.68
N ALA A 62 -5.81 -6.42 17.03
CA ALA A 62 -6.59 -7.65 17.17
C ALA A 62 -7.90 -7.59 16.39
N THR A 63 -8.25 -8.70 15.83
CA THR A 63 -9.54 -9.31 15.48
C THR A 63 -9.81 -9.48 14.00
N ALA A 64 -9.65 -10.73 13.51
CA ALA A 64 -10.44 -11.21 12.39
C ALA A 64 -11.78 -11.74 12.92
N ARG A 65 -12.88 -11.51 12.18
CA ARG A 65 -14.24 -11.99 12.55
C ARG A 65 -14.53 -13.41 12.08
N ASP A 66 -13.64 -14.02 11.29
CA ASP A 66 -13.89 -15.32 10.71
C ASP A 66 -13.66 -16.47 11.72
N GLY A 67 -14.71 -17.23 11.98
CA GLY A 67 -14.66 -18.57 12.59
C GLY A 67 -13.95 -18.70 13.93
N GLY A 68 -13.74 -17.63 14.71
CA GLY A 68 -13.13 -17.70 16.03
C GLY A 68 -11.61 -17.64 16.04
N VAL A 69 -10.98 -17.03 15.04
CA VAL A 69 -9.53 -16.74 15.05
C VAL A 69 -9.27 -15.27 15.35
N ARG A 70 -8.32 -15.00 16.24
CA ARG A 70 -7.81 -13.67 16.55
C ARG A 70 -6.33 -13.60 16.22
N VAL A 71 -5.96 -12.75 15.26
CA VAL A 71 -4.56 -12.52 14.87
C VAL A 71 -4.00 -11.33 15.66
N VAL A 72 -2.85 -11.52 16.27
CA VAL A 72 -2.09 -10.47 16.96
C VAL A 72 -0.69 -10.41 16.36
N ARG A 73 -0.26 -9.23 15.93
CA ARG A 73 1.11 -9.01 15.45
C ARG A 73 1.98 -8.49 16.58
N LEU A 74 3.19 -9.03 16.68
CA LEU A 74 4.18 -8.50 17.63
C LEU A 74 4.57 -7.09 17.19
N ALA A 75 4.85 -6.22 18.18
CA ALA A 75 5.40 -4.91 17.90
C ALA A 75 6.82 -5.04 17.30
N ASP A 76 7.17 -4.12 16.40
CA ASP A 76 8.56 -4.07 15.91
C ASP A 76 9.50 -3.77 17.08
N PRO A 77 10.58 -4.56 17.27
CA PRO A 77 11.61 -4.21 18.23
C PRO A 77 12.24 -2.87 17.84
N ASP A 78 12.39 -1.97 18.79
CA ASP A 78 13.11 -0.71 18.57
C ASP A 78 14.61 -1.02 18.39
N PRO A 79 15.24 -0.73 17.25
CA PRO A 79 16.68 -0.77 17.17
C PRO A 79 17.24 0.33 18.09
N ASP A 80 18.23 0.02 18.91
CA ASP A 80 18.94 0.95 19.78
C ASP A 80 19.82 1.93 18.98
N ASP A 81 19.18 2.73 18.13
CA ASP A 81 19.87 3.74 17.34
C ASP A 81 19.16 5.10 17.46
N PRO A 82 19.64 5.95 18.40
CA PRO A 82 19.04 7.27 18.63
C PRO A 82 19.18 8.24 17.44
N SER A 83 19.99 7.91 16.45
CA SER A 83 20.14 8.72 15.23
C SER A 83 19.00 8.51 14.23
N ARG A 84 18.17 7.49 14.39
CA ARG A 84 17.09 7.16 13.48
C ARG A 84 15.83 7.96 13.76
N SER A 85 15.16 8.36 12.69
CA SER A 85 13.83 8.94 12.80
C SER A 85 12.80 7.91 13.29
N ALA A 86 11.72 8.37 13.91
CA ALA A 86 10.65 7.49 14.38
C ALA A 86 10.08 6.58 13.27
N GLN A 87 10.08 7.05 12.00
CA GLN A 87 9.63 6.27 10.85
C GLN A 87 10.63 5.20 10.39
N GLN A 88 11.90 5.29 10.81
CA GLN A 88 12.97 4.36 10.45
C GLN A 88 13.42 3.44 11.59
N ARG A 89 12.74 3.47 12.73
CA ARG A 89 13.11 2.66 13.90
C ARG A 89 13.10 1.16 13.64
N TRP A 90 12.25 0.69 12.75
CA TRP A 90 12.19 -0.71 12.37
C TRP A 90 13.28 -1.17 11.36
N TRP A 91 14.16 -0.27 10.89
CA TRP A 91 15.19 -0.56 9.90
C TRP A 91 16.63 -0.49 10.44
N PRO A 92 17.52 -1.50 10.21
CA PRO A 92 17.21 -2.82 9.66
C PRO A 92 16.33 -3.62 10.64
N PRO A 93 15.41 -4.49 10.12
CA PRO A 93 14.49 -5.21 11.00
C PRO A 93 15.23 -6.16 11.93
N THR A 94 15.10 -5.95 13.24
CA THR A 94 15.69 -6.80 14.28
C THR A 94 15.12 -8.22 14.25
N MET A 95 13.85 -8.38 13.88
CA MET A 95 13.21 -9.69 13.74
C MET A 95 13.85 -10.58 12.66
N LEU A 96 14.70 -10.03 11.77
CA LEU A 96 15.47 -10.82 10.79
C LEU A 96 16.78 -11.39 11.35
N ASP A 97 17.10 -11.14 12.61
CA ASP A 97 18.24 -11.76 13.27
C ASP A 97 17.89 -13.16 13.76
N VAL A 98 18.75 -14.14 13.46
CA VAL A 98 18.58 -15.54 13.89
C VAL A 98 18.52 -15.65 15.42
N ASP A 99 19.32 -14.86 16.12
CA ASP A 99 19.34 -14.87 17.58
C ASP A 99 18.04 -14.31 18.15
N TRP A 100 17.48 -13.24 17.57
CA TRP A 100 16.17 -12.74 17.94
C TRP A 100 15.08 -13.80 17.75
N VAL A 101 15.07 -14.48 16.61
CA VAL A 101 14.09 -15.57 16.33
C VAL A 101 14.18 -16.68 17.37
N ARG A 102 15.40 -17.04 17.77
CA ARG A 102 15.64 -18.08 18.77
C ARG A 102 15.18 -17.68 20.16
N GLU A 103 15.48 -16.44 20.55
CA GLU A 103 15.14 -15.91 21.88
C GLU A 103 13.63 -15.71 22.04
N HIS A 104 12.92 -15.38 20.95
CA HIS A 104 11.48 -15.06 20.96
C HIS A 104 10.61 -16.19 20.35
N ALA A 105 11.16 -17.40 20.21
CA ALA A 105 10.44 -18.51 19.58
C ALA A 105 9.09 -18.83 20.25
N ASP A 106 8.96 -18.61 21.54
CA ASP A 106 7.72 -18.85 22.30
C ASP A 106 6.73 -17.67 22.24
N ASP A 107 7.13 -16.54 21.67
CA ASP A 107 6.32 -15.33 21.61
C ASP A 107 5.44 -15.27 20.36
N PHE A 108 5.74 -16.06 19.31
CA PHE A 108 4.99 -16.10 18.07
C PHE A 108 4.72 -17.52 17.57
N ASP A 109 3.66 -17.64 16.79
CA ASP A 109 3.22 -18.89 16.19
C ASP A 109 3.61 -18.98 14.70
N ILE A 110 3.65 -17.82 14.01
CA ILE A 110 3.95 -17.69 12.59
C ILE A 110 4.94 -16.53 12.37
N PHE A 111 5.88 -16.73 11.46
CA PHE A 111 6.77 -15.66 10.97
C PHE A 111 6.29 -15.20 9.60
N HIS A 112 5.96 -13.91 9.46
CA HIS A 112 5.49 -13.33 8.20
C HIS A 112 6.36 -12.18 7.72
N LEU A 113 7.17 -12.45 6.71
CA LEU A 113 8.02 -11.44 6.07
C LEU A 113 7.23 -10.67 5.01
N GLN A 114 7.22 -9.35 5.13
CA GLN A 114 6.64 -8.43 4.15
C GLN A 114 7.74 -7.79 3.30
N PHE A 115 8.65 -7.06 3.94
CA PHE A 115 9.79 -6.38 3.29
C PHE A 115 10.88 -6.09 4.33
N GLY A 116 11.95 -5.37 3.92
CA GLY A 116 13.06 -5.03 4.82
C GLY A 116 14.21 -6.03 4.81
N PHE A 117 14.09 -7.11 4.04
CA PHE A 117 15.12 -8.16 3.94
C PHE A 117 16.33 -7.74 3.08
N ASP A 118 16.23 -6.67 2.31
CA ASP A 118 17.33 -6.08 1.55
C ASP A 118 18.51 -5.60 2.44
N ALA A 119 18.27 -5.45 3.75
CA ALA A 119 19.31 -5.25 4.76
C ALA A 119 20.16 -6.50 5.02
N ARG A 120 19.79 -7.66 4.53
CA ARG A 120 20.42 -8.96 4.82
C ARG A 120 21.03 -9.58 3.57
N THR A 121 22.12 -10.29 3.75
CA THR A 121 22.71 -11.10 2.67
C THR A 121 21.87 -12.36 2.42
N PRO A 122 21.97 -12.98 1.22
CA PRO A 122 21.36 -14.28 0.96
C PRO A 122 21.77 -15.39 1.93
N ALA A 123 22.98 -15.31 2.51
CA ALA A 123 23.45 -16.27 3.51
C ALA A 123 22.70 -16.10 4.83
N GLU A 124 22.61 -14.89 5.35
CA GLU A 124 21.85 -14.58 6.56
C GLU A 124 20.37 -14.97 6.43
N LEU A 125 19.78 -14.76 5.25
CA LEU A 125 18.41 -15.19 4.99
C LEU A 125 18.24 -16.71 4.97
N ARG A 126 19.26 -17.48 4.50
CA ARG A 126 19.24 -18.95 4.63
C ARG A 126 19.29 -19.37 6.09
N ASP A 127 20.19 -18.77 6.87
CA ASP A 127 20.31 -19.08 8.30
C ASP A 127 18.98 -18.79 9.03
N LEU A 128 18.30 -17.68 8.68
CA LEU A 128 16.98 -17.32 9.22
C LEU A 128 15.92 -18.40 8.90
N VAL A 129 15.77 -18.76 7.61
CA VAL A 129 14.72 -19.73 7.22
C VAL A 129 15.01 -21.13 7.72
N ASP A 130 16.28 -21.52 7.85
CA ASP A 130 16.68 -22.80 8.44
C ASP A 130 16.40 -22.83 9.94
N GLU A 131 16.60 -21.73 10.66
CA GLU A 131 16.25 -21.62 12.07
C GLU A 131 14.72 -21.67 12.29
N LEU A 132 13.94 -20.94 11.49
CA LEU A 132 12.47 -21.02 11.54
C LEU A 132 11.98 -22.47 11.34
N ARG A 133 12.55 -23.17 10.35
CA ARG A 133 12.25 -24.57 10.10
C ARG A 133 12.64 -25.46 11.28
N ARG A 134 13.82 -25.26 11.87
CA ARG A 134 14.30 -26.02 13.05
C ARG A 134 13.36 -25.83 14.25
N LEU A 135 12.80 -24.63 14.40
CA LEU A 135 11.86 -24.29 15.49
C LEU A 135 10.40 -24.71 15.16
N GLY A 136 10.15 -25.25 13.96
CA GLY A 136 8.79 -25.60 13.52
C GLY A 136 7.87 -24.39 13.36
N LYS A 137 8.43 -23.20 13.04
CA LYS A 137 7.67 -21.97 12.82
C LYS A 137 7.32 -21.84 11.36
N PRO A 138 6.03 -21.86 10.97
CA PRO A 138 5.62 -21.60 9.59
C PRO A 138 6.12 -20.24 9.13
N PHE A 139 6.67 -20.22 7.91
CA PHE A 139 7.18 -19.02 7.26
C PHE A 139 6.27 -18.60 6.11
N VAL A 140 5.66 -17.41 6.24
CA VAL A 140 4.86 -16.75 5.20
C VAL A 140 5.66 -15.62 4.60
N TYR A 141 5.65 -15.51 3.27
CA TYR A 141 6.32 -14.41 2.58
C TYR A 141 5.35 -13.69 1.64
N THR A 142 5.14 -12.39 1.86
CA THR A 142 4.46 -11.52 0.89
C THR A 142 5.49 -10.93 -0.06
N VAL A 143 5.45 -11.36 -1.32
CA VAL A 143 6.33 -10.88 -2.38
C VAL A 143 5.80 -9.55 -2.91
N HIS A 144 6.31 -8.46 -2.37
CA HIS A 144 5.99 -7.10 -2.82
C HIS A 144 6.73 -6.78 -4.11
N ASP A 145 8.04 -7.05 -4.15
CA ASP A 145 8.87 -6.69 -5.29
C ASP A 145 9.56 -7.93 -5.88
N LEU A 146 9.38 -8.10 -7.19
CA LEU A 146 10.16 -9.03 -8.01
C LEU A 146 11.39 -8.34 -8.62
N ARG A 147 11.46 -7.03 -8.46
CA ARG A 147 12.55 -6.17 -8.83
C ARG A 147 12.62 -5.02 -7.81
N ASN A 148 13.69 -4.98 -7.00
CA ASN A 148 13.85 -3.93 -5.99
C ASN A 148 13.94 -2.54 -6.65
N PRO A 149 13.05 -1.60 -6.34
CA PRO A 149 13.01 -0.28 -6.98
C PRO A 149 14.19 0.63 -6.59
N HIS A 150 14.95 0.27 -5.56
CA HIS A 150 16.07 1.05 -5.05
C HIS A 150 17.42 0.65 -5.69
N HIS A 151 17.52 -0.53 -6.30
CA HIS A 151 18.78 -1.06 -6.82
C HIS A 151 18.81 -1.09 -8.34
N LEU A 152 19.91 -0.55 -8.93
CA LEU A 152 20.18 -0.67 -10.37
C LEU A 152 20.46 -2.12 -10.75
N ASP A 153 21.34 -2.76 -9.97
CA ASP A 153 21.66 -4.17 -10.15
C ASP A 153 20.63 -5.04 -9.41
N ARG A 154 20.12 -6.03 -10.11
CA ARG A 154 19.12 -6.95 -9.57
C ARG A 154 19.72 -8.18 -8.90
N ALA A 155 21.02 -8.44 -9.07
CA ALA A 155 21.67 -9.70 -8.70
C ALA A 155 21.48 -10.03 -7.21
N GLN A 156 21.70 -9.06 -6.32
CA GLN A 156 21.52 -9.27 -4.88
C GLN A 156 20.06 -9.58 -4.54
N HIS A 157 19.14 -8.80 -5.07
CA HIS A 157 17.70 -9.00 -4.80
C HIS A 157 17.20 -10.34 -5.35
N ASP A 158 17.60 -10.70 -6.57
CA ASP A 158 17.27 -12.01 -7.15
C ASP A 158 17.82 -13.16 -6.30
N ALA A 159 19.06 -13.05 -5.81
CA ALA A 159 19.66 -14.05 -4.92
C ALA A 159 18.93 -14.15 -3.56
N GLN A 160 18.38 -13.06 -3.04
CA GLN A 160 17.54 -13.06 -1.84
C GLN A 160 16.19 -13.74 -2.12
N LEU A 161 15.55 -13.44 -3.23
CA LEU A 161 14.30 -14.09 -3.65
C LEU A 161 14.49 -15.59 -3.89
N ASP A 162 15.64 -16.00 -4.44
CA ASP A 162 15.99 -17.41 -4.65
C ASP A 162 16.14 -18.21 -3.34
N VAL A 163 16.32 -17.52 -2.20
CA VAL A 163 16.28 -18.12 -0.86
C VAL A 163 14.85 -18.10 -0.31
N LEU A 164 14.21 -16.95 -0.31
CA LEU A 164 12.95 -16.74 0.43
C LEU A 164 11.76 -17.46 -0.23
N ILE A 165 11.61 -17.34 -1.55
CA ILE A 165 10.45 -17.89 -2.26
C ILE A 165 10.38 -19.42 -2.19
N PRO A 166 11.47 -20.18 -2.43
CA PRO A 166 11.44 -21.63 -2.26
C PRO A 166 11.22 -22.09 -0.81
N ALA A 167 11.70 -21.31 0.17
CA ALA A 167 11.65 -21.68 1.58
C ALA A 167 10.30 -21.40 2.25
N ALA A 168 9.50 -20.47 1.74
CA ALA A 168 8.22 -20.09 2.34
C ALA A 168 7.21 -21.23 2.33
N ASP A 169 6.49 -21.47 3.44
CA ASP A 169 5.38 -22.41 3.53
C ASP A 169 4.18 -21.88 2.74
N ALA A 170 3.95 -20.57 2.77
CA ALA A 170 2.97 -19.88 1.94
C ALA A 170 3.52 -18.59 1.35
N ILE A 171 3.10 -18.31 0.13
CA ILE A 171 3.51 -17.09 -0.61
C ILE A 171 2.26 -16.28 -0.91
N ILE A 172 2.31 -14.99 -0.61
CA ILE A 172 1.32 -13.99 -1.00
C ILE A 172 1.96 -13.05 -2.01
N THR A 173 1.19 -12.56 -2.98
CA THR A 173 1.57 -11.44 -3.85
C THR A 173 0.34 -10.61 -4.18
N LEU A 174 0.51 -9.46 -4.87
CA LEU A 174 -0.54 -8.45 -4.97
C LEU A 174 -1.26 -8.46 -6.32
N THR A 175 -0.71 -9.19 -7.33
CA THR A 175 -1.24 -9.21 -8.70
C THR A 175 -1.10 -10.58 -9.33
N ASP A 176 -1.97 -10.89 -10.29
CA ASP A 176 -1.92 -12.14 -11.05
C ASP A 176 -0.65 -12.27 -11.89
N GLY A 177 -0.16 -11.17 -12.46
CA GLY A 177 1.09 -11.17 -13.22
C GLY A 177 2.31 -11.49 -12.34
N ALA A 178 2.38 -10.94 -11.13
CA ALA A 178 3.43 -11.30 -10.17
C ALA A 178 3.33 -12.78 -9.74
N ALA A 179 2.12 -13.29 -9.50
CA ALA A 179 1.91 -14.71 -9.18
C ALA A 179 2.34 -15.62 -10.34
N TYR A 180 2.05 -15.23 -11.58
CA TYR A 180 2.51 -15.95 -12.77
C TYR A 180 4.04 -15.98 -12.85
N GLU A 181 4.70 -14.83 -12.62
CA GLU A 181 6.17 -14.75 -12.64
C GLU A 181 6.81 -15.59 -11.52
N ILE A 182 6.25 -15.58 -10.31
CA ILE A 182 6.69 -16.44 -9.22
C ILE A 182 6.59 -17.92 -9.63
N LYS A 183 5.49 -18.32 -10.23
CA LYS A 183 5.31 -19.67 -10.72
C LYS A 183 6.30 -20.03 -11.82
N ARG A 184 6.56 -19.09 -12.74
CA ARG A 184 7.50 -19.28 -13.85
C ARG A 184 8.96 -19.43 -13.38
N ARG A 185 9.40 -18.59 -12.42
CA ARG A 185 10.80 -18.57 -11.95
C ARG A 185 11.11 -19.69 -10.94
N TRP A 186 10.20 -19.95 -10.01
CA TRP A 186 10.45 -20.84 -8.87
C TRP A 186 9.53 -22.05 -8.79
N ALA A 187 8.63 -22.24 -9.75
CA ALA A 187 7.62 -23.32 -9.74
C ALA A 187 6.72 -23.32 -8.48
N ARG A 188 6.63 -22.18 -7.78
CA ARG A 188 5.82 -21.99 -6.57
C ARG A 188 4.52 -21.30 -6.92
N ARG A 189 3.45 -21.62 -6.18
CA ARG A 189 2.17 -20.92 -6.28
C ARG A 189 2.11 -19.82 -5.23
N ALA A 190 1.63 -18.64 -5.61
CA ALA A 190 1.33 -17.56 -4.71
C ALA A 190 -0.20 -17.34 -4.62
N ILE A 191 -0.66 -16.95 -3.46
CA ILE A 191 -2.02 -16.45 -3.22
C ILE A 191 -2.03 -14.98 -3.62
N VAL A 192 -2.98 -14.59 -4.47
CA VAL A 192 -3.12 -13.18 -4.86
C VAL A 192 -4.08 -12.49 -3.91
N LEU A 193 -3.58 -11.52 -3.14
CA LEU A 193 -4.39 -10.63 -2.31
C LEU A 193 -4.16 -9.20 -2.76
N SER A 194 -5.22 -8.50 -3.09
CA SER A 194 -5.13 -7.12 -3.58
C SER A 194 -4.41 -6.21 -2.60
N HIS A 195 -3.69 -5.23 -3.14
CA HIS A 195 -3.07 -4.18 -2.31
C HIS A 195 -4.15 -3.45 -1.49
N PRO A 196 -3.98 -3.30 -0.16
CA PRO A 196 -4.93 -2.58 0.67
C PRO A 196 -4.99 -1.09 0.31
N HIS A 197 -5.99 -0.38 0.83
CA HIS A 197 -6.02 1.08 0.74
C HIS A 197 -4.78 1.69 1.40
N VAL A 198 -4.37 2.86 0.92
CA VAL A 198 -3.24 3.63 1.48
C VAL A 198 -3.74 4.78 2.33
N VAL A 199 -4.76 5.49 1.84
CA VAL A 199 -5.39 6.61 2.52
C VAL A 199 -6.44 6.11 3.52
N ASP A 200 -6.53 6.71 4.70
CA ASP A 200 -7.55 6.36 5.68
C ASP A 200 -8.97 6.68 5.17
N PHE A 201 -9.96 5.97 5.69
CA PHE A 201 -11.33 6.05 5.18
C PHE A 201 -12.01 7.41 5.37
N ASP A 202 -11.67 8.15 6.42
CA ASP A 202 -12.27 9.46 6.68
C ASP A 202 -11.68 10.51 5.76
N THR A 203 -10.37 10.45 5.53
CA THR A 203 -9.68 11.28 4.53
C THR A 203 -10.18 10.96 3.12
N MET A 204 -10.28 9.67 2.73
CA MET A 204 -10.86 9.28 1.44
C MET A 204 -12.24 9.92 1.23
N ARG A 205 -13.14 9.79 2.21
CA ARG A 205 -14.51 10.32 2.12
C ARG A 205 -14.49 11.84 1.97
N ARG A 206 -13.73 12.53 2.81
CA ARG A 206 -13.60 14.01 2.79
C ARG A 206 -13.07 14.50 1.45
N VAL A 207 -11.99 13.89 0.96
CA VAL A 207 -11.33 14.31 -0.28
C VAL A 207 -12.19 13.98 -1.51
N GLN A 208 -12.78 12.80 -1.58
CA GLN A 208 -13.66 12.43 -2.70
C GLN A 208 -14.87 13.36 -2.80
N HIS A 209 -15.48 13.76 -1.67
CA HIS A 209 -16.58 14.74 -1.68
C HIS A 209 -16.10 16.11 -2.16
N ALA A 210 -14.98 16.62 -1.62
CA ALA A 210 -14.43 17.91 -2.03
C ALA A 210 -14.09 17.94 -3.54
N ARG A 211 -13.54 16.83 -4.07
CA ARG A 211 -13.23 16.70 -5.50
C ARG A 211 -14.48 16.79 -6.37
N LEU A 212 -15.58 16.16 -5.96
CA LEU A 212 -16.85 16.24 -6.70
C LEU A 212 -17.40 17.68 -6.73
N ASP A 213 -17.25 18.42 -5.65
CA ASP A 213 -17.68 19.82 -5.61
C ASP A 213 -16.82 20.70 -6.52
N VAL A 214 -15.49 20.53 -6.50
CA VAL A 214 -14.57 21.22 -7.41
C VAL A 214 -14.89 20.89 -8.88
N GLN A 215 -15.15 19.64 -9.21
CA GLN A 215 -15.53 19.25 -10.58
C GLN A 215 -16.84 19.89 -11.03
N ARG A 216 -17.85 19.97 -10.15
CA ARG A 216 -19.11 20.68 -10.43
C ARG A 216 -18.91 22.17 -10.68
N ASP A 217 -18.06 22.81 -9.88
CA ASP A 217 -17.77 24.24 -10.02
C ASP A 217 -16.97 24.55 -11.28
N ARG A 218 -15.95 23.74 -11.61
CA ARG A 218 -15.23 23.81 -12.89
C ARG A 218 -16.18 23.69 -14.08
N ALA A 219 -17.11 22.72 -14.05
CA ALA A 219 -18.10 22.55 -15.10
C ALA A 219 -19.02 23.77 -15.25
N ARG A 220 -19.40 24.43 -14.16
CA ARG A 220 -20.21 25.66 -14.18
C ARG A 220 -19.46 26.88 -14.74
N GLN A 221 -18.17 26.95 -14.44
CA GLN A 221 -17.30 28.08 -14.83
C GLN A 221 -16.70 27.90 -16.23
N ASN A 222 -16.94 26.75 -16.87
CA ASN A 222 -16.28 26.33 -18.12
C ASN A 222 -14.74 26.39 -18.01
N ASP A 223 -14.23 26.07 -16.80
CA ASP A 223 -12.80 26.01 -16.53
C ASP A 223 -12.22 24.75 -17.16
N ALA A 224 -11.32 24.95 -18.13
CA ALA A 224 -10.70 23.90 -18.92
C ALA A 224 -9.38 23.39 -18.31
N GLU A 225 -8.98 23.87 -17.13
CA GLU A 225 -7.71 23.43 -16.54
C GLU A 225 -7.67 21.91 -16.37
N TYR A 226 -6.56 21.31 -16.80
CA TYR A 226 -6.24 19.89 -16.62
C TYR A 226 -4.84 19.75 -16.07
N ARG A 227 -4.74 19.33 -14.81
CA ARG A 227 -3.49 19.31 -14.07
C ARG A 227 -2.84 17.95 -14.11
N ILE A 228 -1.67 17.86 -14.74
CA ILE A 228 -0.86 16.66 -14.88
C ILE A 228 0.31 16.76 -13.89
N GLY A 229 0.43 15.82 -12.97
CA GLY A 229 1.48 15.79 -11.94
C GLY A 229 2.61 14.84 -12.31
N LEU A 230 3.85 15.33 -12.19
CA LEU A 230 5.07 14.52 -12.17
C LEU A 230 5.78 14.77 -10.84
N HIS A 231 5.87 13.73 -10.00
CA HIS A 231 6.49 13.84 -8.67
C HIS A 231 7.88 13.24 -8.64
N LEU A 232 8.86 14.08 -8.28
CA LEU A 232 10.28 13.74 -8.24
C LEU A 232 10.74 13.58 -6.79
N LYS A 233 10.36 12.44 -6.21
CA LYS A 233 10.73 12.07 -4.85
C LYS A 233 11.92 11.11 -4.87
N SER A 234 13.02 11.47 -4.21
CA SER A 234 14.17 10.57 -4.01
C SER A 234 14.45 9.73 -5.26
N LEU A 235 15.12 10.27 -6.27
CA LEU A 235 15.37 9.58 -7.55
C LEU A 235 15.87 8.15 -7.33
N ARG A 236 14.93 7.22 -7.21
CA ARG A 236 15.23 5.79 -7.04
C ARG A 236 15.74 5.23 -8.35
N ALA A 237 16.43 4.11 -8.28
CA ALA A 237 16.97 3.44 -9.46
C ALA A 237 15.91 3.07 -10.52
N ASN A 238 14.67 2.86 -10.09
CA ASN A 238 13.57 2.58 -11.00
C ASN A 238 12.98 3.82 -11.68
N MET A 239 13.38 5.03 -11.30
CA MET A 239 12.85 6.26 -11.91
C MET A 239 13.72 6.71 -13.09
N ASN A 240 13.07 7.18 -14.14
CA ASN A 240 13.72 7.81 -15.29
C ASN A 240 12.93 9.06 -15.72
N PRO A 241 12.99 10.15 -14.91
CA PRO A 241 12.09 11.29 -15.10
C PRO A 241 12.44 12.18 -16.30
N VAL A 242 13.70 12.29 -16.71
CA VAL A 242 14.12 13.25 -17.75
C VAL A 242 13.48 12.97 -19.10
N PRO A 243 13.52 11.74 -19.65
CA PRO A 243 12.82 11.44 -20.90
C PRO A 243 11.31 11.65 -20.79
N VAL A 244 10.71 11.27 -19.65
CA VAL A 244 9.27 11.45 -19.39
C VAL A 244 8.91 12.94 -19.36
N LEU A 245 9.69 13.77 -18.67
CA LEU A 245 9.50 15.23 -18.63
C LEU A 245 9.55 15.84 -20.03
N ASN A 246 10.55 15.49 -20.84
CA ASN A 246 10.69 16.02 -22.19
C ASN A 246 9.46 15.64 -23.06
N ALA A 247 9.03 14.40 -23.03
CA ALA A 247 7.85 13.96 -23.78
C ALA A 247 6.56 14.64 -23.29
N LEU A 248 6.42 14.89 -21.98
CA LEU A 248 5.31 15.64 -21.43
C LEU A 248 5.33 17.11 -21.91
N LEU A 249 6.49 17.76 -21.90
CA LEU A 249 6.66 19.13 -22.36
C LEU A 249 6.28 19.30 -23.84
N ASP A 250 6.64 18.30 -24.66
CA ASP A 250 6.30 18.32 -26.09
C ASP A 250 4.79 18.10 -26.33
N THR A 251 4.15 17.30 -25.49
CA THR A 251 2.72 16.96 -25.62
C THR A 251 1.81 18.10 -25.15
N ILE A 252 2.12 18.70 -23.99
CA ILE A 252 1.23 19.64 -23.31
C ILE A 252 1.00 20.92 -24.11
N GLY A 253 1.99 21.36 -24.89
CA GLY A 253 1.84 22.53 -25.75
C GLY A 253 0.69 22.45 -26.74
N GLY A 254 0.21 21.25 -27.08
CA GLY A 254 -0.96 21.00 -27.93
C GLY A 254 -2.30 20.83 -27.19
N LEU A 255 -2.33 20.92 -25.84
CA LEU A 255 -3.52 20.66 -25.03
C LEU A 255 -3.97 21.94 -24.29
N PRO A 256 -5.00 22.63 -24.80
CA PRO A 256 -5.45 23.90 -24.20
C PRO A 256 -5.85 23.78 -22.73
N GLY A 257 -5.29 24.61 -21.86
CA GLY A 257 -5.56 24.58 -20.42
C GLY A 257 -4.89 23.43 -19.66
N ALA A 258 -4.07 22.60 -20.33
CA ALA A 258 -3.27 21.61 -19.61
C ALA A 258 -2.09 22.29 -18.90
N VAL A 259 -1.89 21.93 -17.63
CA VAL A 259 -0.79 22.39 -16.78
C VAL A 259 0.04 21.20 -16.34
N LEU A 260 1.35 21.23 -16.60
CA LEU A 260 2.30 20.27 -16.04
C LEU A 260 2.80 20.80 -14.69
N GLN A 261 2.35 20.20 -13.63
CA GLN A 261 2.89 20.47 -12.29
C GLN A 261 4.01 19.45 -12.01
N VAL A 262 5.19 19.97 -11.69
CA VAL A 262 6.34 19.14 -11.29
C VAL A 262 6.67 19.46 -9.85
N ASP A 263 6.48 18.47 -8.98
CA ASP A 263 6.83 18.56 -7.57
C ASP A 263 8.16 17.84 -7.33
N GLY A 264 9.12 18.55 -6.77
CA GLY A 264 10.46 18.02 -6.51
C GLY A 264 10.94 18.31 -5.09
N HIS A 265 11.63 17.32 -4.50
CA HIS A 265 12.18 17.50 -3.17
C HIS A 265 13.45 18.35 -3.19
N ARG A 266 13.67 19.16 -2.13
CA ARG A 266 14.85 19.99 -1.95
C ARG A 266 16.14 19.18 -1.98
N ASP A 267 16.12 17.94 -1.44
CA ASP A 267 17.30 17.06 -1.42
C ASP A 267 17.81 16.67 -2.82
N ILE A 268 16.97 16.82 -3.86
CA ILE A 268 17.32 16.55 -5.26
C ILE A 268 17.61 17.85 -6.03
N LEU A 269 16.91 18.94 -5.72
CA LEU A 269 16.87 20.14 -6.57
C LEU A 269 17.65 21.34 -6.02
N GLU A 270 18.08 21.30 -4.74
CA GLU A 270 18.85 22.39 -4.13
C GLU A 270 20.34 22.06 -4.09
N PRO A 271 21.21 23.00 -4.55
CA PRO A 271 22.67 22.83 -4.47
C PRO A 271 23.15 22.57 -3.05
N GLY A 272 24.05 21.61 -2.90
CA GLY A 272 24.62 21.22 -1.60
C GLY A 272 23.85 20.11 -0.88
N SER A 273 22.71 19.70 -1.39
CA SER A 273 21.97 18.54 -0.87
C SER A 273 22.66 17.22 -1.25
N ALA A 274 22.50 16.19 -0.41
CA ALA A 274 23.19 14.92 -0.57
C ALA A 274 22.86 14.15 -1.87
N ARG A 275 21.72 14.45 -2.47
CA ARG A 275 21.21 13.80 -3.70
C ARG A 275 21.02 14.79 -4.86
N TYR A 276 21.65 15.97 -4.77
CA TYR A 276 21.48 17.02 -5.77
C TYR A 276 21.80 16.52 -7.18
N ASP A 277 20.82 16.65 -8.07
CA ASP A 277 20.97 16.39 -9.50
C ASP A 277 20.96 17.73 -10.24
N GLU A 278 22.16 18.24 -10.56
CA GLU A 278 22.34 19.54 -11.20
C GLU A 278 21.68 19.60 -12.58
N GLN A 279 21.77 18.54 -13.38
CA GLN A 279 21.23 18.54 -14.74
C GLN A 279 19.70 18.59 -14.72
N LEU A 280 19.08 17.80 -13.84
CA LEU A 280 17.65 17.82 -13.64
C LEU A 280 17.16 19.16 -13.07
N ALA A 281 17.86 19.71 -12.08
CA ALA A 281 17.51 20.97 -11.47
C ALA A 281 17.59 22.15 -12.47
N LEU A 282 18.59 22.18 -13.34
CA LEU A 282 18.70 23.18 -14.40
C LEU A 282 17.57 23.01 -15.44
N LEU A 283 17.32 21.80 -15.92
CA LEU A 283 16.25 21.52 -16.87
C LEU A 283 14.87 21.98 -16.35
N LEU A 284 14.58 21.72 -15.07
CA LEU A 284 13.32 22.10 -14.46
C LEU A 284 13.19 23.62 -14.28
N ARG A 285 14.27 24.29 -13.87
CA ARG A 285 14.28 25.76 -13.75
C ARG A 285 14.09 26.44 -15.09
N ASP A 286 14.82 26.00 -16.13
CA ASP A 286 14.68 26.54 -17.49
C ASP A 286 13.24 26.34 -18.02
N ALA A 287 12.63 25.19 -17.75
CA ALA A 287 11.26 24.95 -18.16
C ALA A 287 10.24 25.82 -17.36
N ALA A 288 10.50 26.06 -16.07
CA ALA A 288 9.67 26.92 -15.23
C ALA A 288 9.82 28.39 -15.63
N ASP A 289 11.03 28.88 -15.86
CA ASP A 289 11.31 30.26 -16.30
C ASP A 289 10.70 30.55 -17.68
N ALA A 290 10.61 29.54 -18.53
CA ALA A 290 9.91 29.60 -19.80
C ALA A 290 8.38 29.46 -19.68
N GLY A 291 7.83 29.32 -18.48
CA GLY A 291 6.39 29.16 -18.23
C GLY A 291 5.80 27.84 -18.74
N ARG A 292 6.63 26.81 -18.95
CA ARG A 292 6.19 25.51 -19.50
C ARG A 292 5.71 24.54 -18.42
N ILE A 293 6.10 24.76 -17.16
CA ILE A 293 5.72 23.94 -15.99
C ILE A 293 5.39 24.80 -14.76
N ASP A 294 4.55 24.27 -13.89
CA ASP A 294 4.35 24.75 -12.52
C ASP A 294 5.31 23.96 -11.61
N LEU A 295 6.53 24.50 -11.40
CA LEU A 295 7.57 23.85 -10.59
C LEU A 295 7.37 24.18 -9.11
N ARG A 296 7.27 23.16 -8.29
CA ARG A 296 7.17 23.25 -6.84
C ARG A 296 8.29 22.49 -6.17
N VAL A 297 9.12 23.22 -5.41
CA VAL A 297 10.24 22.63 -4.65
C VAL A 297 9.89 22.67 -3.18
N HIS A 298 9.86 21.53 -2.53
CA HIS A 298 9.40 21.38 -1.15
C HIS A 298 10.18 20.30 -0.39
N ASP A 299 10.02 20.27 0.93
CA ASP A 299 10.47 19.18 1.78
C ASP A 299 9.57 17.95 1.60
N TYR A 300 9.87 16.85 2.32
CA TYR A 300 8.99 15.70 2.30
C TYR A 300 7.62 16.08 2.83
N PHE A 301 6.59 15.80 2.05
CA PHE A 301 5.20 15.96 2.47
C PHE A 301 4.90 15.11 3.69
N ASP A 302 4.14 15.64 4.63
CA ASP A 302 3.39 14.81 5.55
C ASP A 302 2.20 14.14 4.82
N ASP A 303 1.46 13.30 5.53
CA ASP A 303 0.36 12.55 4.91
C ASP A 303 -0.75 13.49 4.41
N ASP A 304 -1.12 14.52 5.16
CA ASP A 304 -2.17 15.45 4.75
C ASP A 304 -1.75 16.29 3.54
N GLU A 305 -0.52 16.79 3.50
CA GLU A 305 0.05 17.51 2.37
C GLU A 305 0.09 16.62 1.11
N LEU A 306 0.50 15.37 1.28
CA LEU A 306 0.55 14.39 0.18
C LEU A 306 -0.84 14.11 -0.38
N TRP A 307 -1.84 13.96 0.49
CA TRP A 307 -3.21 13.72 0.04
C TRP A 307 -3.81 14.92 -0.66
N GLN A 308 -3.54 16.14 -0.18
CA GLN A 308 -3.96 17.37 -0.84
C GLN A 308 -3.30 17.51 -2.22
N TYR A 309 -2.00 17.27 -2.31
CA TYR A 309 -1.27 17.28 -3.59
C TYR A 309 -1.89 16.29 -4.57
N LEU A 310 -2.01 15.01 -4.22
CA LEU A 310 -2.58 14.00 -5.11
C LEU A 310 -4.01 14.32 -5.54
N ALA A 311 -4.83 14.81 -4.62
CA ALA A 311 -6.21 15.20 -4.90
C ALA A 311 -6.33 16.41 -5.83
N SER A 312 -5.31 17.28 -5.88
CA SER A 312 -5.28 18.44 -6.78
C SER A 312 -5.05 18.10 -8.24
N LEU A 313 -4.56 16.88 -8.52
CA LEU A 313 -4.22 16.44 -9.87
C LEU A 313 -5.41 15.78 -10.58
N ASP A 314 -5.51 16.00 -11.89
CA ASP A 314 -6.38 15.21 -12.75
C ASP A 314 -5.69 13.93 -13.19
N LEU A 315 -4.37 13.97 -13.43
CA LEU A 315 -3.55 12.83 -13.86
C LEU A 315 -2.21 12.82 -13.12
N SER A 316 -1.82 11.70 -12.52
CA SER A 316 -0.48 11.47 -11.98
C SER A 316 0.32 10.54 -12.89
N VAL A 317 1.51 10.99 -13.33
CA VAL A 317 2.39 10.22 -14.21
C VAL A 317 3.47 9.53 -13.39
N LEU A 318 3.61 8.21 -13.55
CA LEU A 318 4.63 7.40 -12.88
C LEU A 318 5.84 7.22 -13.80
N PRO A 319 7.01 7.85 -13.53
CA PRO A 319 8.17 7.81 -14.42
C PRO A 319 9.05 6.58 -14.16
N TYR A 320 8.43 5.40 -14.01
CA TYR A 320 9.16 4.17 -13.66
C TYR A 320 9.59 3.41 -14.92
N ARG A 321 10.79 2.81 -14.88
CA ARG A 321 11.32 1.94 -15.94
C ARG A 321 11.37 0.46 -15.54
N PHE A 322 11.10 0.16 -14.27
CA PHE A 322 10.84 -1.17 -13.75
C PHE A 322 10.11 -1.07 -12.40
N GLY A 323 9.46 -2.17 -12.00
CA GLY A 323 8.74 -2.26 -10.73
C GLY A 323 7.85 -3.49 -10.71
N THR A 324 7.12 -3.70 -9.62
CA THR A 324 6.15 -4.79 -9.47
C THR A 324 4.75 -4.22 -9.28
N HIS A 325 4.56 -3.39 -8.27
CA HIS A 325 3.31 -2.69 -7.95
C HIS A 325 3.62 -1.29 -7.42
N SER A 326 2.60 -0.48 -7.10
CA SER A 326 2.80 0.88 -6.63
C SER A 326 1.76 1.28 -5.57
N GLY A 327 2.24 1.61 -4.36
CA GLY A 327 1.41 2.23 -3.33
C GLY A 327 0.93 3.63 -3.73
N TRP A 328 1.71 4.36 -4.55
CA TRP A 328 1.30 5.65 -5.12
C TRP A 328 0.06 5.53 -6.02
N LEU A 329 -0.01 4.47 -6.82
CA LEU A 329 -1.18 4.17 -7.64
C LEU A 329 -2.42 3.96 -6.77
N GLU A 330 -2.29 3.22 -5.67
CA GLU A 330 -3.41 3.00 -4.75
C GLU A 330 -3.84 4.27 -4.04
N ALA A 331 -2.89 5.11 -3.61
CA ALA A 331 -3.21 6.41 -3.02
C ALA A 331 -3.96 7.32 -4.01
N CYS A 332 -3.52 7.38 -5.27
CA CYS A 332 -4.23 8.11 -6.32
C CYS A 332 -5.65 7.57 -6.52
N ARG A 333 -5.81 6.25 -6.55
CA ARG A 333 -7.11 5.59 -6.70
C ARG A 333 -8.03 5.87 -5.52
N ASP A 334 -7.49 5.87 -4.29
CA ASP A 334 -8.23 6.20 -3.06
C ASP A 334 -8.76 7.64 -3.09
N LEU A 335 -8.01 8.56 -3.67
CA LEU A 335 -8.33 9.99 -3.76
C LEU A 335 -9.08 10.38 -5.04
N GLY A 336 -9.19 9.48 -6.02
CA GLY A 336 -9.89 9.72 -7.29
C GLY A 336 -9.04 10.39 -8.36
N THR A 337 -7.72 10.37 -8.26
CA THR A 337 -6.79 10.87 -9.27
C THR A 337 -6.47 9.78 -10.28
N ALA A 338 -6.58 10.07 -11.58
CA ALA A 338 -6.20 9.13 -12.62
C ALA A 338 -4.68 8.91 -12.63
N VAL A 339 -4.25 7.70 -13.00
CA VAL A 339 -2.83 7.36 -13.08
C VAL A 339 -2.46 6.94 -14.50
N LEU A 340 -1.35 7.49 -14.97
CA LEU A 340 -0.66 7.06 -16.18
C LEU A 340 0.61 6.32 -15.76
N ALA A 341 0.63 5.01 -15.95
CA ALA A 341 1.71 4.13 -15.54
C ALA A 341 2.44 3.55 -16.75
N PRO A 342 3.73 3.20 -16.62
CA PRO A 342 4.44 2.49 -17.66
C PRO A 342 3.91 1.05 -17.79
N ASN A 343 4.14 0.44 -18.95
CA ASN A 343 3.75 -0.95 -19.21
C ASN A 343 4.69 -1.99 -18.58
N CYS A 344 5.82 -1.56 -17.98
CA CYS A 344 6.65 -2.41 -17.14
C CYS A 344 5.96 -2.70 -15.80
N GLY A 345 6.32 -3.81 -15.16
CA GLY A 345 5.65 -4.23 -13.92
C GLY A 345 4.21 -4.72 -14.13
N TYR A 346 3.42 -4.74 -13.05
CA TYR A 346 2.06 -5.30 -13.05
C TYR A 346 1.01 -4.27 -12.63
N TYR A 347 1.21 -2.99 -12.93
CA TYR A 347 0.30 -1.90 -12.54
C TYR A 347 -1.11 -2.07 -13.13
N ARG A 348 -1.19 -2.62 -14.35
CA ARG A 348 -2.47 -2.92 -15.03
C ARG A 348 -3.30 -3.98 -14.29
N ASP A 349 -2.62 -4.96 -13.69
CA ASP A 349 -3.28 -6.02 -12.92
C ASP A 349 -3.68 -5.53 -11.53
N GLN A 350 -2.98 -4.51 -11.03
CA GLN A 350 -3.20 -3.94 -9.71
C GLN A 350 -4.48 -3.11 -9.65
N ALA A 351 -4.68 -2.20 -10.62
CA ALA A 351 -5.83 -1.31 -10.67
C ALA A 351 -6.10 -0.79 -12.08
N PRO A 352 -7.27 -0.20 -12.35
CA PRO A 352 -7.52 0.54 -13.58
C PRO A 352 -6.51 1.69 -13.72
N VAL A 353 -5.74 1.67 -14.81
CA VAL A 353 -4.73 2.69 -15.13
C VAL A 353 -4.67 2.92 -16.63
N MET A 354 -4.19 4.08 -17.03
CA MET A 354 -3.74 4.29 -18.39
C MET A 354 -2.28 3.85 -18.53
N LEU A 355 -1.90 3.34 -19.68
CA LEU A 355 -0.55 2.82 -19.91
C LEU A 355 0.16 3.58 -21.01
N TYR A 356 1.48 3.69 -20.85
CA TYR A 356 2.43 4.09 -21.89
C TYR A 356 3.62 3.12 -21.91
N MET A 357 4.37 3.13 -23.00
CA MET A 357 5.47 2.19 -23.24
C MET A 357 6.77 2.75 -22.65
N GLN A 358 7.22 2.16 -21.56
CA GLN A 358 8.53 2.41 -20.94
C GLN A 358 8.97 1.20 -20.15
N ASP A 359 10.24 0.85 -20.30
CA ASP A 359 10.94 -0.18 -19.54
C ASP A 359 12.42 0.17 -19.34
N GLU A 360 13.26 -0.81 -19.02
CA GLU A 360 14.71 -0.59 -18.81
C GLU A 360 15.44 -0.26 -20.12
N ASP A 361 14.89 -0.60 -21.27
CA ASP A 361 15.47 -0.31 -22.61
C ASP A 361 15.16 1.13 -23.05
N GLY A 362 14.07 1.74 -22.58
CA GLY A 362 13.76 3.13 -22.84
C GLY A 362 12.28 3.51 -22.82
N LEU A 363 12.03 4.76 -23.21
CA LEU A 363 10.70 5.37 -23.32
C LEU A 363 10.30 5.48 -24.81
N ASP A 364 9.10 5.04 -25.12
CA ASP A 364 8.37 5.43 -26.34
C ASP A 364 7.62 6.75 -26.05
N ALA A 365 8.19 7.87 -26.51
CA ALA A 365 7.64 9.20 -26.28
C ALA A 365 6.28 9.40 -26.96
N ASP A 366 6.07 8.81 -28.14
CA ASP A 366 4.80 8.90 -28.87
C ASP A 366 3.69 8.17 -28.11
N SER A 367 4.01 7.00 -27.54
CA SER A 367 3.08 6.26 -26.68
C SER A 367 2.69 7.07 -25.45
N LEU A 368 3.65 7.74 -24.80
CA LEU A 368 3.37 8.63 -23.66
C LEU A 368 2.48 9.81 -24.08
N GLY A 369 2.83 10.50 -25.16
CA GLY A 369 2.07 11.62 -25.68
C GLY A 369 0.62 11.25 -26.02
N CYS A 370 0.43 10.13 -26.74
CA CYS A 370 -0.89 9.60 -27.06
C CYS A 370 -1.71 9.28 -25.80
N ALA A 371 -1.08 8.68 -24.78
CA ALA A 371 -1.76 8.32 -23.54
C ALA A 371 -2.15 9.57 -22.71
N VAL A 372 -1.29 10.60 -22.67
CA VAL A 372 -1.58 11.89 -22.03
C VAL A 372 -2.74 12.60 -22.76
N ALA A 373 -2.68 12.70 -24.09
CA ALA A 373 -3.74 13.32 -24.88
C ALA A 373 -5.07 12.57 -24.67
N ARG A 374 -5.04 11.27 -24.67
CA ARG A 374 -6.21 10.44 -24.37
C ARG A 374 -6.78 10.72 -22.98
N ALA A 375 -5.92 10.78 -21.93
CA ALA A 375 -6.33 11.11 -20.56
C ALA A 375 -6.98 12.50 -20.48
N TYR A 376 -6.40 13.47 -21.20
CA TYR A 376 -6.93 14.83 -21.27
C TYR A 376 -8.34 14.88 -21.88
N TYR A 377 -8.58 14.17 -22.99
CA TYR A 377 -9.89 14.19 -23.66
C TYR A 377 -10.94 13.29 -22.99
N GLU A 378 -10.56 12.11 -22.51
CA GLU A 378 -11.49 11.15 -21.90
C GLU A 378 -11.78 11.46 -20.44
N ARG A 379 -10.90 12.16 -19.71
CA ARG A 379 -10.98 12.46 -18.26
C ARG A 379 -11.40 11.24 -17.45
N PRO A 380 -10.63 10.12 -17.49
CA PRO A 380 -11.05 8.87 -16.87
C PRO A 380 -11.16 9.01 -15.35
N LEU A 381 -12.17 8.37 -14.77
CA LEU A 381 -12.39 8.29 -13.32
C LEU A 381 -12.10 6.86 -12.86
N PHE A 382 -10.98 6.66 -12.20
CA PHE A 382 -10.54 5.36 -11.67
C PHE A 382 -10.64 5.27 -10.14
N SER A 383 -11.48 6.09 -9.54
CA SER A 383 -11.69 6.08 -8.09
C SER A 383 -12.36 4.80 -7.61
N ILE A 384 -12.08 4.43 -6.39
CA ILE A 384 -12.73 3.36 -5.66
C ILE A 384 -13.48 3.96 -4.46
N THR A 385 -14.66 3.44 -4.15
CA THR A 385 -15.44 3.95 -3.02
C THR A 385 -14.88 3.45 -1.68
N VAL A 386 -15.15 4.19 -0.61
CA VAL A 386 -14.81 3.80 0.76
C VAL A 386 -15.42 2.44 1.12
N ASP A 387 -16.67 2.18 0.70
CA ASP A 387 -17.34 0.91 1.01
C ASP A 387 -16.71 -0.28 0.26
N GLU A 388 -16.22 -0.07 -0.97
CA GLU A 388 -15.46 -1.09 -1.69
C GLU A 388 -14.13 -1.37 -1.00
N ARG A 389 -13.43 -0.33 -0.54
CA ARG A 389 -12.17 -0.49 0.21
C ARG A 389 -12.37 -1.20 1.54
N ARG A 390 -13.47 -0.90 2.25
CA ARG A 390 -13.81 -1.62 3.50
C ARG A 390 -14.01 -3.11 3.22
N ARG A 391 -14.83 -3.46 2.23
CA ARG A 391 -15.03 -4.87 1.83
C ARG A 391 -13.73 -5.55 1.41
N GLN A 392 -12.89 -4.85 0.64
CA GLN A 392 -11.58 -5.37 0.21
C GLN A 392 -10.69 -5.64 1.43
N ARG A 393 -10.59 -4.70 2.36
CA ARG A 393 -9.79 -4.85 3.59
C ARG A 393 -10.27 -6.02 4.45
N GLU A 394 -11.57 -6.16 4.64
CA GLU A 394 -12.16 -7.29 5.36
C GLU A 394 -11.81 -8.62 4.69
N ALA A 395 -12.00 -8.73 3.38
CA ALA A 395 -11.66 -9.94 2.63
C ALA A 395 -10.15 -10.29 2.70
N VAL A 396 -9.27 -9.31 2.62
CA VAL A 396 -7.82 -9.49 2.76
C VAL A 396 -7.46 -9.95 4.17
N SER A 397 -8.07 -9.35 5.20
CA SER A 397 -7.87 -9.73 6.60
C SER A 397 -8.32 -11.16 6.88
N ASP A 398 -9.51 -11.53 6.40
CA ASP A 398 -10.06 -12.88 6.54
C ASP A 398 -9.20 -13.92 5.84
N ALA A 399 -8.69 -13.60 4.64
CA ALA A 399 -7.78 -14.47 3.90
C ALA A 399 -6.47 -14.73 4.67
N HIS A 400 -5.89 -13.70 5.30
CA HIS A 400 -4.71 -13.85 6.16
C HIS A 400 -5.01 -14.74 7.38
N ALA A 401 -6.13 -14.50 8.07
CA ALA A 401 -6.52 -15.29 9.24
C ALA A 401 -6.77 -16.76 8.89
N ALA A 402 -7.42 -17.02 7.75
CA ALA A 402 -7.64 -18.39 7.25
C ALA A 402 -6.31 -19.07 6.91
N LEU A 403 -5.41 -18.38 6.19
CA LEU A 403 -4.08 -18.90 5.85
C LEU A 403 -3.29 -19.28 7.11
N TYR A 404 -3.23 -18.38 8.10
CA TYR A 404 -2.49 -18.63 9.34
C TYR A 404 -3.06 -19.82 10.11
N ARG A 405 -4.38 -19.91 10.21
CA ARG A 405 -5.05 -21.06 10.84
C ARG A 405 -4.71 -22.37 10.14
N ASP A 406 -4.67 -22.37 8.82
CA ASP A 406 -4.40 -23.59 8.05
C ASP A 406 -2.95 -24.05 8.17
N LEU A 407 -2.00 -23.11 8.32
CA LEU A 407 -0.58 -23.41 8.56
C LEU A 407 -0.28 -23.98 9.96
N LEU A 408 -1.19 -23.80 10.92
CA LEU A 408 -1.02 -24.29 12.31
C LEU A 408 -1.78 -25.59 12.60
N ARG A 409 -2.39 -26.20 11.58
CA ARG A 409 -3.06 -27.52 11.68
C ARG A 409 -2.08 -28.64 11.40
#